data_9f8121ae3fc806b5e1c4926b242bb6a2
#
_entry.id   9f8121ae3fc806b5e1c4926b242bb6a2
#
_cell.length_a   1.000
_cell.length_b   1.000
_cell.length_c   1.000
_cell.angle_alpha   90.00
_cell.angle_beta   90.00
_cell.angle_gamma   90.00
#
_symmetry.space_group_name_H-M   'P 1'
#
loop_
_entity.id
_entity.type
_entity.pdbx_description
1 polymer ?
#
loop_
_entity_poly.entity_id
_entity_poly.type
_entity_poly.pdbx_seq_one_letter_code
_entity_poly.pdbx_strand_id
1 'polypeptide(L)'
;MPNTVPEALADLPYFVACLGIALFLFTLGLAAYVAVAARRDMRLIAEGNVAAAAGMTGAFIGFALPLASAVIRSEALLGMLVWGGVALLAQLLVLAGLRLMLSSLVRSMRDGQVASGVFLGAVAVSVGILNAACLTY
;
A
#
# COMPACT_ATOMS: atom_id res chain seq x y z
N MET A 1 -14.80 2.99 22.54
CA MET A 1 -14.01 4.23 22.70
C MET A 1 -14.01 4.59 24.19
N PRO A 2 -12.87 4.96 24.77
CA PRO A 2 -12.80 5.35 26.17
C PRO A 2 -13.67 6.59 26.43
N ASN A 3 -14.44 6.54 27.50
CA ASN A 3 -15.37 7.60 27.86
C ASN A 3 -14.75 8.66 28.81
N THR A 4 -13.53 8.41 29.26
CA THR A 4 -12.80 9.32 30.17
C THR A 4 -11.37 9.55 29.68
N VAL A 5 -10.82 10.72 29.99
CA VAL A 5 -9.43 11.08 29.61
C VAL A 5 -8.40 10.08 30.20
N PRO A 6 -8.52 9.60 31.44
CA PRO A 6 -7.60 8.59 32.00
C PRO A 6 -7.63 7.26 31.24
N GLU A 7 -8.80 6.79 30.80
CA GLU A 7 -8.93 5.57 30.00
C GLU A 7 -8.28 5.74 28.62
N ALA A 8 -8.49 6.90 27.97
CA ALA A 8 -7.87 7.21 26.70
C ALA A 8 -6.33 7.24 26.79
N LEU A 9 -5.79 7.74 27.91
CA LEU A 9 -4.34 7.75 28.16
C LEU A 9 -3.78 6.35 28.42
N ALA A 10 -4.57 5.45 29.02
CA ALA A 10 -4.17 4.07 29.25
C ALA A 10 -4.04 3.26 27.94
N ASP A 11 -4.86 3.58 26.93
CA ASP A 11 -4.84 2.92 25.61
C ASP A 11 -3.77 3.50 24.66
N LEU A 12 -3.15 4.62 25.00
CA LEU A 12 -2.17 5.30 24.17
C LEU A 12 -0.96 4.42 23.79
N PRO A 13 -0.36 3.62 24.69
CA PRO A 13 0.75 2.73 24.32
C PRO A 13 0.35 1.69 23.28
N TYR A 14 -0.87 1.14 23.38
CA TYR A 14 -1.39 0.19 22.40
C TYR A 14 -1.60 0.85 21.03
N PHE A 15 -2.18 2.05 21.01
CA PHE A 15 -2.32 2.84 19.77
C PHE A 15 -0.98 3.11 19.09
N VAL A 16 0.04 3.54 19.87
CA VAL A 16 1.38 3.80 19.33
C VAL A 16 2.01 2.53 18.78
N ALA A 17 1.83 1.39 19.43
CA ALA A 17 2.32 0.10 18.95
C ALA A 17 1.64 -0.31 17.63
N CYS A 18 0.30 -0.19 17.53
CA CYS A 18 -0.44 -0.47 16.31
C CYS A 18 0.00 0.43 15.15
N LEU A 19 0.11 1.73 15.41
CA LEU A 19 0.57 2.69 14.40
C LEU A 19 2.01 2.40 13.96
N GLY A 20 2.89 2.08 14.90
CA GLY A 20 4.29 1.72 14.61
C GLY A 20 4.40 0.49 13.72
N ILE A 21 3.64 -0.57 14.02
CA ILE A 21 3.58 -1.79 13.20
C ILE A 21 3.01 -1.50 11.81
N ALA A 22 1.92 -0.72 11.73
CA ALA A 22 1.31 -0.35 10.45
C ALA A 22 2.28 0.43 9.57
N LEU A 23 2.96 1.44 10.11
CA LEU A 23 3.95 2.23 9.39
C LEU A 23 5.17 1.40 8.99
N PHE A 24 5.63 0.51 9.86
CA PHE A 24 6.73 -0.41 9.55
C PHE A 24 6.38 -1.31 8.36
N LEU A 25 5.23 -1.99 8.42
CA LEU A 25 4.77 -2.85 7.34
C LEU A 25 4.52 -2.07 6.04
N PHE A 26 3.91 -0.89 6.12
CA PHE A 26 3.69 -0.02 4.97
C PHE A 26 5.00 0.37 4.30
N THR A 27 5.96 0.84 5.06
CA THR A 27 7.28 1.23 4.55
C THR A 27 8.02 0.04 3.95
N LEU A 28 7.96 -1.12 4.60
CA LEU A 28 8.55 -2.37 4.09
C LEU A 28 7.92 -2.80 2.76
N GLY A 29 6.59 -2.77 2.67
CA GLY A 29 5.86 -3.11 1.45
C GLY A 29 6.18 -2.17 0.29
N LEU A 30 6.23 -0.86 0.55
CA LEU A 30 6.60 0.13 -0.45
C LEU A 30 8.06 0.00 -0.89
N ALA A 31 8.98 -0.20 0.06
CA ALA A 31 10.39 -0.40 -0.25
C ALA A 31 10.60 -1.64 -1.12
N ALA A 32 9.93 -2.74 -0.80
CA ALA A 32 9.95 -3.95 -1.61
C ALA A 32 9.36 -3.71 -3.00
N TYR A 33 8.22 -3.03 -3.11
CA TYR A 33 7.60 -2.70 -4.39
C TYR A 33 8.51 -1.82 -5.25
N VAL A 34 9.08 -0.77 -4.68
CA VAL A 34 10.04 0.10 -5.37
C VAL A 34 11.26 -0.70 -5.82
N ALA A 35 11.81 -1.55 -4.96
CA ALA A 35 12.98 -2.35 -5.28
C ALA A 35 12.76 -3.34 -6.42
N VAL A 36 11.58 -3.98 -6.46
CA VAL A 36 11.26 -5.03 -7.44
C VAL A 36 10.72 -4.45 -8.75
N ALA A 37 9.84 -3.46 -8.69
CA ALA A 37 9.03 -3.07 -9.85
C ALA A 37 9.12 -1.58 -10.23
N ALA A 38 9.49 -0.69 -9.32
CA ALA A 38 9.25 0.74 -9.48
C ALA A 38 10.49 1.65 -9.28
N ARG A 39 11.70 1.11 -9.28
CA ARG A 39 12.93 1.93 -9.11
C ARG A 39 13.05 3.04 -10.14
N ARG A 40 12.75 2.73 -11.38
CA ARG A 40 12.82 3.71 -12.47
C ARG A 40 11.75 4.78 -12.31
N ASP A 41 10.57 4.42 -11.84
CA ASP A 41 9.45 5.34 -11.67
C ASP A 41 9.75 6.36 -10.57
N MET A 42 10.38 5.96 -9.47
CA MET A 42 10.83 6.88 -8.41
C MET A 42 11.79 7.94 -8.94
N ARG A 43 12.73 7.55 -9.81
CA ARG A 43 13.64 8.50 -10.45
C ARG A 43 12.90 9.45 -11.37
N LEU A 44 11.97 8.94 -12.18
CA LEU A 44 11.16 9.76 -13.08
C LEU A 44 10.27 10.76 -12.32
N ILE A 45 9.77 10.38 -11.14
CA ILE A 45 9.02 11.30 -10.25
C ILE A 45 9.93 12.44 -9.79
N ALA A 46 11.17 12.14 -9.39
CA ALA A 46 12.14 13.16 -9.01
C ALA A 46 12.49 14.11 -10.17
N GLU A 47 12.39 13.64 -11.40
CA GLU A 47 12.57 14.42 -12.64
C GLU A 47 11.30 15.19 -13.06
N GLY A 48 10.19 15.08 -12.29
CA GLY A 48 8.93 15.80 -12.54
C GLY A 48 7.92 15.06 -13.41
N ASN A 49 8.04 13.74 -13.60
CA ASN A 49 7.09 12.95 -14.38
C ASN A 49 5.77 12.74 -13.62
N VAL A 50 4.73 13.48 -14.00
CA VAL A 50 3.40 13.45 -13.39
C VAL A 50 2.70 12.10 -13.61
N ALA A 51 2.92 11.45 -14.75
CA ALA A 51 2.31 10.14 -15.04
C ALA A 51 2.85 9.06 -14.09
N ALA A 52 4.17 9.04 -13.87
CA ALA A 52 4.79 8.14 -12.90
C ALA A 52 4.32 8.42 -11.46
N ALA A 53 4.17 9.69 -11.10
CA ALA A 53 3.64 10.10 -9.80
C ALA A 53 2.20 9.62 -9.59
N ALA A 54 1.32 9.74 -10.59
CA ALA A 54 -0.06 9.26 -10.53
C ALA A 54 -0.13 7.73 -10.32
N GLY A 55 0.67 6.97 -11.07
CA GLY A 55 0.74 5.51 -10.91
C GLY A 55 1.25 5.10 -9.53
N MET A 56 2.27 5.78 -9.02
CA MET A 56 2.84 5.51 -7.70
C MET A 56 1.88 5.88 -6.57
N THR A 57 1.14 6.99 -6.69
CA THR A 57 0.11 7.39 -5.73
C THR A 57 -0.95 6.29 -5.58
N GLY A 58 -1.41 5.72 -6.68
CA GLY A 58 -2.35 4.59 -6.65
C GLY A 58 -1.75 3.35 -5.97
N ALA A 59 -0.48 3.05 -6.21
CA ALA A 59 0.20 1.95 -5.53
C ALA A 59 0.28 2.19 -4.01
N PHE A 60 0.60 3.39 -3.55
CA PHE A 60 0.65 3.76 -2.14
C PHE A 60 -0.71 3.57 -1.45
N ILE A 61 -1.77 4.08 -2.07
CA ILE A 61 -3.13 3.88 -1.56
C ILE A 61 -3.48 2.39 -1.56
N GLY A 62 -3.14 1.67 -2.64
CA GLY A 62 -3.37 0.23 -2.76
C GLY A 62 -2.68 -0.60 -1.67
N PHE A 63 -1.49 -0.21 -1.20
CA PHE A 63 -0.82 -0.86 -0.07
C PHE A 63 -1.43 -0.45 1.28
N ALA A 64 -1.91 0.78 1.44
CA ALA A 64 -2.50 1.26 2.68
C ALA A 64 -3.83 0.58 3.03
N LEU A 65 -4.65 0.29 2.03
CA LEU A 65 -5.99 -0.27 2.22
C LEU A 65 -6.00 -1.63 2.94
N PRO A 66 -5.26 -2.67 2.50
CA PRO A 66 -5.23 -3.94 3.19
C PRO A 66 -4.57 -3.85 4.57
N LEU A 67 -3.61 -2.95 4.77
CA LEU A 67 -3.04 -2.70 6.10
C LEU A 67 -4.07 -2.10 7.05
N ALA A 68 -4.85 -1.12 6.60
CA ALA A 68 -5.94 -0.55 7.39
C ALA A 68 -6.96 -1.63 7.78
N SER A 69 -7.32 -2.53 6.86
CA SER A 69 -8.19 -3.67 7.14
C SER A 69 -7.57 -4.61 8.18
N ALA A 70 -6.28 -4.93 8.07
CA ALA A 70 -5.57 -5.77 9.04
C ALA A 70 -5.56 -5.15 10.45
N VAL A 71 -5.35 -3.82 10.54
CA VAL A 71 -5.41 -3.09 11.83
C VAL A 71 -6.80 -3.18 12.46
N ILE A 72 -7.85 -2.94 11.68
CA ILE A 72 -9.24 -2.94 12.16
C ILE A 72 -9.69 -4.32 12.64
N ARG A 73 -9.20 -5.39 12.00
CA ARG A 73 -9.64 -6.77 12.24
C ARG A 73 -8.81 -7.55 13.23
N SER A 74 -7.61 -7.10 13.52
CA SER A 74 -6.71 -7.83 14.43
C SER A 74 -6.97 -7.42 15.89
N GLU A 75 -7.33 -8.40 16.71
CA GLU A 75 -7.48 -8.20 18.16
C GLU A 75 -6.14 -8.15 18.89
N ALA A 76 -5.07 -8.63 18.26
CA ALA A 76 -3.74 -8.68 18.82
C ALA A 76 -2.68 -8.18 17.82
N LEU A 77 -1.61 -7.57 18.34
CA LEU A 77 -0.49 -7.05 17.53
C LEU A 77 0.16 -8.13 16.65
N LEU A 78 0.24 -9.36 17.15
CA LEU A 78 0.79 -10.49 16.38
C LEU A 78 -0.10 -10.83 15.18
N GLY A 79 -1.42 -10.85 15.36
CA GLY A 79 -2.36 -11.04 14.25
C GLY A 79 -2.22 -9.99 13.18
N MET A 80 -2.06 -8.73 13.57
CA MET A 80 -1.82 -7.61 12.67
C MET A 80 -0.51 -7.79 11.87
N LEU A 81 0.58 -8.22 12.50
CA LEU A 81 1.84 -8.50 11.82
C LEU A 81 1.69 -9.61 10.78
N VAL A 82 1.07 -10.72 11.16
CA VAL A 82 0.90 -11.90 10.27
C VAL A 82 0.01 -11.55 9.09
N TRP A 83 -1.22 -11.09 9.34
CA TRP A 83 -2.19 -10.82 8.28
C TRP A 83 -1.83 -9.59 7.45
N GLY A 84 -1.27 -8.56 8.08
CA GLY A 84 -0.72 -7.42 7.39
C GLY A 84 0.44 -7.80 6.47
N GLY A 85 1.35 -8.67 6.94
CA GLY A 85 2.44 -9.20 6.14
C GLY A 85 1.97 -10.03 4.95
N VAL A 86 0.99 -10.93 5.16
CA VAL A 86 0.36 -11.73 4.09
C VAL A 86 -0.30 -10.81 3.06
N ALA A 87 -1.04 -9.82 3.50
CA ALA A 87 -1.71 -8.87 2.62
C ALA A 87 -0.72 -8.04 1.79
N LEU A 88 0.37 -7.60 2.40
CA LEU A 88 1.44 -6.89 1.68
C LEU A 88 2.12 -7.76 0.64
N LEU A 89 2.42 -9.01 0.98
CA LEU A 89 3.01 -9.95 0.03
C LEU A 89 2.08 -10.21 -1.15
N ALA A 90 0.79 -10.45 -0.90
CA ALA A 90 -0.21 -10.60 -1.95
C ALA A 90 -0.30 -9.37 -2.84
N GLN A 91 -0.37 -8.16 -2.24
CA GLN A 91 -0.40 -6.90 -2.98
C GLN A 91 0.84 -6.72 -3.86
N LEU A 92 2.03 -6.99 -3.31
CA LEU A 92 3.30 -6.89 -4.03
C LEU A 92 3.33 -7.83 -5.23
N LEU A 93 2.97 -9.11 -5.04
CA LEU A 93 2.98 -10.11 -6.11
C LEU A 93 1.99 -9.77 -7.23
N VAL A 94 0.77 -9.37 -6.86
CA VAL A 94 -0.26 -9.01 -7.85
C VAL A 94 0.15 -7.76 -8.62
N LEU A 95 0.61 -6.70 -7.96
CA LEU A 95 1.04 -5.48 -8.64
C LEU A 95 2.27 -5.70 -9.51
N ALA A 96 3.24 -6.47 -9.06
CA ALA A 96 4.41 -6.83 -9.86
C ALA A 96 4.00 -7.63 -11.11
N GLY A 97 3.11 -8.62 -10.95
CA GLY A 97 2.57 -9.41 -12.06
C GLY A 97 1.79 -8.56 -13.07
N LEU A 98 0.91 -7.68 -12.58
CA LEU A 98 0.15 -6.76 -13.45
C LEU A 98 1.07 -5.80 -14.22
N ARG A 99 2.13 -5.32 -13.61
CA ARG A 99 3.11 -4.47 -14.31
C ARG A 99 3.83 -5.22 -15.44
N LEU A 100 4.07 -6.51 -15.28
CA LEU A 100 4.63 -7.33 -16.36
C LEU A 100 3.61 -7.55 -17.49
N MET A 101 2.36 -7.82 -17.14
CA MET A 101 1.28 -7.99 -18.13
C MET A 101 0.96 -6.69 -18.89
N LEU A 102 0.97 -5.56 -18.18
CA LEU A 102 0.65 -4.23 -18.71
C LEU A 102 1.92 -3.45 -19.08
N SER A 103 2.96 -4.12 -19.53
CA SER A 103 4.28 -3.53 -19.81
C SER A 103 4.23 -2.38 -20.83
N SER A 104 3.32 -2.42 -21.80
CA SER A 104 3.10 -1.34 -22.76
C SER A 104 2.58 -0.06 -22.08
N LEU A 105 1.63 -0.18 -21.15
CA LEU A 105 1.11 0.94 -20.38
C LEU A 105 2.13 1.49 -19.40
N VAL A 106 2.93 0.62 -18.78
CA VAL A 106 4.06 1.04 -17.92
C VAL A 106 5.07 1.85 -18.73
N ARG A 107 5.36 1.45 -19.94
CA ARG A 107 6.25 2.19 -20.84
C ARG A 107 5.66 3.56 -21.20
N SER A 108 4.40 3.62 -21.62
CA SER A 108 3.70 4.86 -21.93
C SER A 108 3.66 5.83 -20.73
N MET A 109 3.42 5.31 -19.53
CA MET A 109 3.49 6.09 -18.29
C MET A 109 4.89 6.70 -18.08
N ARG A 110 5.94 5.90 -18.29
CA ARG A 110 7.34 6.35 -18.18
C ARG A 110 7.69 7.41 -19.22
N ASP A 111 7.05 7.35 -20.38
CA ASP A 111 7.19 8.37 -21.46
C ASP A 111 6.35 9.63 -21.18
N GLY A 112 5.69 9.73 -20.03
CA GLY A 112 4.95 10.91 -19.59
C GLY A 112 3.46 10.93 -19.92
N GLN A 113 2.89 9.84 -20.43
CA GLN A 113 1.45 9.76 -20.70
C GLN A 113 0.65 9.63 -19.39
N VAL A 114 0.04 10.72 -18.96
CA VAL A 114 -0.71 10.82 -17.70
C VAL A 114 -1.86 9.81 -17.63
N ALA A 115 -2.58 9.59 -18.74
CA ALA A 115 -3.67 8.62 -18.81
C ALA A 115 -3.22 7.21 -18.41
N SER A 116 -2.04 6.77 -18.86
CA SER A 116 -1.47 5.46 -18.50
C SER A 116 -1.10 5.39 -17.02
N GLY A 117 -0.56 6.47 -16.46
CA GLY A 117 -0.26 6.57 -15.04
C GLY A 117 -1.50 6.50 -14.16
N VAL A 118 -2.54 7.25 -14.50
CA VAL A 118 -3.83 7.24 -13.80
C VAL A 118 -4.47 5.85 -13.87
N PHE A 119 -4.46 5.21 -15.04
CA PHE A 119 -5.00 3.86 -15.19
C PHE A 119 -4.27 2.84 -14.33
N LEU A 120 -2.94 2.82 -14.35
CA LEU A 120 -2.15 1.92 -13.52
C LEU A 120 -2.35 2.18 -12.03
N GLY A 121 -2.48 3.44 -11.63
CA GLY A 121 -2.82 3.82 -10.27
C GLY A 121 -4.20 3.32 -9.84
N ALA A 122 -5.21 3.45 -10.70
CA ALA A 122 -6.55 2.94 -10.45
C ALA A 122 -6.58 1.42 -10.31
N VAL A 123 -5.83 0.70 -11.13
CA VAL A 123 -5.66 -0.76 -11.01
C VAL A 123 -5.05 -1.13 -9.66
N ALA A 124 -4.01 -0.42 -9.23
CA ALA A 124 -3.36 -0.68 -7.95
C ALA A 124 -4.30 -0.46 -6.76
N VAL A 125 -5.10 0.61 -6.78
CA VAL A 125 -6.14 0.87 -5.77
C VAL A 125 -7.21 -0.22 -5.77
N SER A 126 -7.68 -0.62 -6.94
CA SER A 126 -8.69 -1.68 -7.07
C SER A 126 -8.20 -3.01 -6.48
N VAL A 127 -6.97 -3.40 -6.75
CA VAL A 127 -6.35 -4.58 -6.14
C VAL A 127 -6.26 -4.42 -4.61
N GLY A 128 -5.90 -3.24 -4.12
CA GLY A 128 -5.85 -2.95 -2.68
C GLY A 128 -7.21 -3.07 -2.00
N ILE A 129 -8.28 -2.60 -2.63
CA ILE A 129 -9.66 -2.74 -2.14
C ILE A 129 -10.05 -4.23 -2.06
N LEU A 130 -9.81 -5.00 -3.11
CA LEU A 130 -10.11 -6.43 -3.13
C LEU A 130 -9.31 -7.20 -2.07
N ASN A 131 -8.03 -6.90 -1.93
CA ASN A 131 -7.17 -7.51 -0.92
C ASN A 131 -7.66 -7.16 0.49
N ALA A 132 -8.02 -5.91 0.75
CA ALA A 132 -8.59 -5.47 2.03
C ALA A 132 -9.92 -6.19 2.34
N ALA A 133 -10.77 -6.37 1.34
CA ALA A 133 -12.04 -7.11 1.48
C ALA A 133 -11.79 -8.57 1.84
N CYS A 134 -10.77 -9.22 1.28
CA CYS A 134 -10.41 -10.61 1.60
C CYS A 134 -9.96 -10.80 3.06
N LEU A 135 -9.51 -9.76 3.74
CA LEU A 135 -9.15 -9.81 5.16
C LEU A 135 -10.36 -9.69 6.11
N THR A 136 -11.56 -9.49 5.58
CA THR A 136 -12.76 -9.27 6.39
C THR A 136 -13.58 -10.53 6.68
N TYR A 137 -13.14 -11.67 6.21
CA TYR A 137 -13.78 -12.98 6.48
C TYR A 137 -13.18 -13.68 7.70
#